data_4867ca90507e24fb784a3d78645461d3
#
_entry.id   4867ca90507e24fb784a3d78645461d3
#
_cell.length_a   1.000
_cell.length_b   1.000
_cell.length_c   1.000
_cell.angle_alpha   90.00
_cell.angle_beta   90.00
_cell.angle_gamma   90.00
#
_symmetry.space_group_name_H-M   'P 1'
#
loop_
_entity.id
_entity.type
_entity.pdbx_description
1 polymer ?
#
loop_
_entity_poly.entity_id
_entity_poly.type
_entity_poly.pdbx_seq_one_letter_code
_entity_poly.pdbx_strand_id
1 'polypeptide(L)'
;PFFFNQQPAYETGVRLVGSEMCIRDSYLVTKDEIPDPQNLKLWLELNGKRVQDGSTATMVYGVNFLVSYLSQFMSLHPGDIISTGTPPGVGMGMNPQVFLKPGDVMELGVEGLGTQKQKTVAA
;
A
#
# COMPACT_ATOMS: atom_id res chain seq x y z
N PRO A 1 9.91 0.84 20.48
CA PRO A 1 9.86 -0.29 19.56
C PRO A 1 8.50 -0.96 19.72
N PHE A 2 7.63 -0.78 18.72
CA PHE A 2 6.34 -1.48 18.69
C PHE A 2 6.60 -2.85 18.08
N PHE A 3 6.54 -3.89 18.90
CA PHE A 3 6.51 -5.26 18.44
C PHE A 3 5.10 -5.56 17.89
N PHE A 4 4.93 -5.59 16.58
CA PHE A 4 3.75 -6.17 15.98
C PHE A 4 3.86 -7.69 16.11
N ASN A 5 2.98 -8.28 16.90
CA ASN A 5 2.82 -9.72 16.94
C ASN A 5 2.19 -10.15 15.62
N GLN A 6 2.94 -10.87 14.78
CA GLN A 6 2.41 -11.44 13.54
C GLN A 6 1.42 -12.55 13.92
N GLN A 7 0.13 -12.25 13.86
CA GLN A 7 -0.88 -13.30 13.89
C GLN A 7 -0.86 -14.06 12.56
N PRO A 8 -0.79 -15.39 12.59
CA PRO A 8 -0.82 -16.19 11.37
C PRO A 8 -2.11 -15.94 10.58
N ALA A 9 -2.02 -15.92 9.26
CA ALA A 9 -3.12 -15.60 8.35
C ALA A 9 -4.40 -16.45 8.53
N TYR A 10 -4.31 -17.63 9.14
CA TYR A 10 -5.44 -18.50 9.43
C TYR A 10 -6.29 -18.05 10.62
N GLU A 11 -5.79 -17.18 11.51
CA GLU A 11 -6.54 -16.69 12.67
C GLU A 11 -7.46 -15.53 12.32
N THR A 12 -7.24 -14.87 11.21
CA THR A 12 -8.03 -13.68 10.83
C THR A 12 -9.29 -14.00 10.03
N GLY A 13 -9.51 -15.25 9.64
CA GLY A 13 -10.77 -15.71 9.00
C GLY A 13 -11.20 -14.98 7.72
N VAL A 14 -10.46 -13.98 7.29
CA VAL A 14 -10.71 -13.15 6.12
C VAL A 14 -9.51 -13.26 5.19
N ARG A 15 -9.76 -13.66 3.96
CA ARG A 15 -8.76 -13.70 2.89
C ARG A 15 -8.22 -12.29 2.61
N LEU A 16 -7.28 -11.85 3.40
CA LEU A 16 -6.48 -10.67 3.14
C LEU A 16 -5.25 -11.03 2.29
N VAL A 17 -5.45 -11.90 1.31
CA VAL A 17 -4.41 -12.26 0.34
C VAL A 17 -4.10 -11.02 -0.48
N GLY A 18 -2.94 -10.44 -0.25
CA GLY A 18 -2.45 -9.27 -0.96
C GLY A 18 -2.25 -8.02 -0.09
N SER A 19 -3.08 -7.78 0.93
CA SER A 19 -2.88 -6.63 1.81
C SER A 19 -1.72 -6.83 2.81
N GLU A 20 -1.42 -8.06 3.18
CA GLU A 20 -0.29 -8.37 4.07
C GLU A 20 1.07 -8.16 3.40
N MET A 21 1.16 -8.37 2.09
CA MET A 21 2.44 -8.25 1.36
C MET A 21 2.91 -6.79 1.19
N CYS A 22 2.01 -5.83 1.17
CA CYS A 22 2.37 -4.44 0.86
C CYS A 22 2.42 -3.52 2.08
N ILE A 23 1.70 -3.84 3.14
CA ILE A 23 1.49 -2.91 4.28
C ILE A 23 2.48 -3.15 5.41
N ARG A 24 3.05 -4.36 5.54
CA ARG A 24 3.84 -4.77 6.71
C ARG A 24 5.34 -4.92 6.48
N ASP A 25 5.79 -4.84 5.25
CA ASP A 25 7.16 -5.22 4.90
C ASP A 25 8.17 -4.08 4.96
N SER A 26 7.74 -2.85 5.26
CA SER A 26 8.65 -1.72 5.35
C SER A 26 8.66 -1.09 6.73
N TYR A 27 8.60 0.20 6.80
CA TYR A 27 8.67 0.95 8.03
C TYR A 27 7.50 1.93 8.12
N LEU A 28 7.14 2.29 9.33
CA LEU A 28 6.15 3.31 9.62
C LEU A 28 6.85 4.65 9.73
N VAL A 29 6.39 5.64 8.96
CA VAL A 29 6.84 7.03 9.05
C VAL A 29 5.81 7.82 9.83
N THR A 30 6.27 8.61 10.80
CA THR A 30 5.40 9.42 11.64
C THR A 30 5.02 10.73 10.95
N LYS A 31 3.92 11.33 11.39
CA LYS A 31 3.34 12.54 10.76
C LYS A 31 4.29 13.74 10.77
N ASP A 32 5.19 13.84 11.72
CA ASP A 32 6.17 14.92 11.83
C ASP A 32 7.23 14.86 10.70
N GLU A 33 7.51 13.66 10.17
CA GLU A 33 8.40 13.50 9.01
C GLU A 33 7.69 13.74 7.67
N ILE A 34 6.35 13.56 7.62
CA ILE A 34 5.54 13.78 6.42
C ILE A 34 4.46 14.83 6.72
N PRO A 35 4.77 16.11 6.58
CA PRO A 35 3.84 17.20 6.92
C PRO A 35 2.54 17.18 6.12
N ASP A 36 2.60 16.79 4.83
CA ASP A 36 1.45 16.74 3.94
C ASP A 36 1.31 15.37 3.24
N PRO A 37 0.60 14.41 3.84
CA PRO A 37 0.37 13.10 3.23
C PRO A 37 -0.54 13.17 1.99
N GLN A 38 -1.16 14.31 1.71
CA GLN A 38 -2.06 14.49 0.56
C GLN A 38 -1.32 14.96 -0.70
N ASN A 39 -0.01 15.16 -0.64
CA ASN A 39 0.77 15.64 -1.78
C ASN A 39 2.08 14.87 -1.94
N LEU A 40 2.00 13.55 -2.00
CA LEU A 40 3.14 12.66 -2.18
C LEU A 40 3.08 12.01 -3.56
N LYS A 41 4.21 11.97 -4.26
CA LYS A 41 4.36 11.16 -5.47
C LYS A 41 4.56 9.70 -5.10
N LEU A 42 3.98 8.80 -5.88
CA LEU A 42 4.15 7.36 -5.70
C LEU A 42 4.24 6.66 -7.04
N TRP A 43 5.00 5.58 -7.06
CA TRP A 43 5.27 4.87 -8.29
C TRP A 43 5.50 3.38 -8.05
N LEU A 44 5.28 2.58 -9.10
CA LEU A 44 5.61 1.16 -9.12
C LEU A 44 6.20 0.78 -10.48
N GLU A 45 7.28 0.02 -10.43
CA GLU A 45 7.90 -0.61 -11.59
C GLU A 45 7.78 -2.14 -11.50
N LEU A 46 7.46 -2.74 -12.63
CA LEU A 46 7.47 -4.19 -12.80
C LEU A 46 8.56 -4.54 -13.82
N ASN A 47 9.55 -5.31 -13.39
CA ASN A 47 10.71 -5.69 -14.23
C ASN A 47 11.40 -4.48 -14.90
N GLY A 48 11.52 -3.38 -14.19
CA GLY A 48 12.13 -2.14 -14.66
C GLY A 48 11.22 -1.27 -15.56
N LYS A 49 9.96 -1.67 -15.77
CA LYS A 49 8.99 -0.87 -16.51
C LYS A 49 8.03 -0.18 -15.53
N ARG A 50 7.93 1.15 -15.62
CA ARG A 50 6.96 1.93 -14.83
C ARG A 50 5.54 1.55 -15.23
N VAL A 51 4.76 1.04 -14.27
CA VAL A 51 3.36 0.61 -14.45
C VAL A 51 2.38 1.47 -13.67
N GLN A 52 2.83 2.06 -12.55
CA GLN A 52 2.05 3.07 -11.84
C GLN A 52 2.92 4.31 -11.62
N ASP A 53 2.31 5.47 -11.81
CA ASP A 53 2.89 6.78 -11.55
C ASP A 53 1.74 7.72 -11.17
N GLY A 54 1.72 8.15 -9.93
CA GLY A 54 0.59 8.89 -9.39
C GLY A 54 0.98 9.80 -8.23
N SER A 55 -0.03 10.43 -7.66
CA SER A 55 0.13 11.27 -6.47
C SER A 55 -1.07 11.11 -5.55
N THR A 56 -0.84 11.20 -4.25
CA THR A 56 -1.93 11.27 -3.27
C THR A 56 -2.80 12.52 -3.44
N ALA A 57 -2.30 13.56 -4.13
CA ALA A 57 -3.09 14.73 -4.49
C ALA A 57 -4.28 14.41 -5.40
N THR A 58 -4.22 13.30 -6.14
CA THR A 58 -5.28 12.87 -7.07
C THR A 58 -6.24 11.85 -6.46
N MET A 59 -6.17 11.58 -5.16
CA MET A 59 -7.12 10.72 -4.46
C MET A 59 -8.54 11.25 -4.60
N VAL A 60 -9.51 10.37 -4.87
CA VAL A 60 -10.94 10.73 -4.94
C VAL A 60 -11.42 11.27 -3.59
N TYR A 61 -11.00 10.63 -2.51
CA TYR A 61 -11.24 11.07 -1.14
C TYR A 61 -9.89 11.24 -0.44
N GLY A 62 -9.65 12.41 0.11
CA GLY A 62 -8.41 12.69 0.83
C GLY A 62 -8.29 11.92 2.15
N VAL A 63 -7.07 11.80 2.65
CA VAL A 63 -6.75 11.06 3.88
C VAL A 63 -7.61 11.50 5.07
N ASN A 64 -7.73 12.81 5.29
CA ASN A 64 -8.52 13.36 6.39
C ASN A 64 -10.02 13.01 6.28
N PHE A 65 -10.55 13.01 5.05
CA PHE A 65 -11.93 12.61 4.81
C PHE A 65 -12.13 11.13 5.14
N LEU A 66 -11.23 10.25 4.68
CA LEU A 66 -11.32 8.80 4.93
C LEU A 66 -11.29 8.48 6.43
N VAL A 67 -10.39 9.10 7.19
CA VAL A 67 -10.30 8.93 8.64
C VAL A 67 -11.59 9.42 9.31
N SER A 68 -12.06 10.61 8.98
CA SER A 68 -13.30 11.18 9.53
C SER A 68 -14.52 10.32 9.20
N TYR A 69 -14.61 9.83 7.97
CA TYR A 69 -15.72 8.99 7.53
C TYR A 69 -15.76 7.65 8.27
N LEU A 70 -14.63 6.96 8.34
CA LEU A 70 -14.53 5.65 9.02
C LEU A 70 -14.82 5.76 10.52
N SER A 71 -14.38 6.84 11.16
CA SER A 71 -14.60 7.07 12.59
C SER A 71 -16.09 7.23 12.96
N GLN A 72 -16.97 7.47 12.00
CA GLN A 72 -18.43 7.51 12.24
C GLN A 72 -19.04 6.11 12.40
N PHE A 73 -18.37 5.07 11.92
CA PHE A 73 -18.87 3.70 11.92
C PHE A 73 -18.13 2.79 12.88
N MET A 74 -16.90 3.14 13.26
CA MET A 74 -16.06 2.34 14.14
C MET A 74 -15.11 3.21 14.96
N SER A 75 -14.74 2.75 16.15
CA SER A 75 -13.69 3.39 16.94
C SER A 75 -12.32 3.06 16.34
N LEU A 76 -11.57 4.08 15.98
CA LEU A 76 -10.20 3.94 15.51
C LEU A 76 -9.23 3.98 16.69
N HIS A 77 -8.26 3.08 16.71
CA HIS A 77 -7.28 2.94 17.79
C HIS A 77 -5.86 3.09 17.26
N PRO A 78 -4.91 3.43 18.11
CA PRO A 78 -3.49 3.40 17.74
C PRO A 78 -3.08 2.00 17.25
N GLY A 79 -2.50 1.94 16.04
CA GLY A 79 -2.12 0.68 15.38
C GLY A 79 -3.10 0.22 14.30
N ASP A 80 -4.28 0.84 14.16
CA ASP A 80 -5.18 0.56 13.05
C ASP A 80 -4.55 1.04 11.73
N ILE A 81 -4.76 0.25 10.67
CA ILE A 81 -4.25 0.53 9.34
C ILE A 81 -5.41 0.72 8.37
N ILE A 82 -5.42 1.85 7.69
CA ILE A 82 -6.40 2.17 6.64
C ILE A 82 -5.73 2.06 5.29
N SER A 83 -6.13 1.08 4.47
CA SER A 83 -5.69 0.97 3.08
C SER A 83 -6.49 1.96 2.23
N THR A 84 -5.82 2.96 1.67
CA THR A 84 -6.46 4.06 0.95
C THR A 84 -6.59 3.84 -0.55
N GLY A 85 -6.23 2.66 -1.03
CA GLY A 85 -6.30 2.32 -2.45
C GLY A 85 -4.99 2.55 -3.20
N THR A 86 -5.06 2.56 -4.53
CA THR A 86 -3.90 2.59 -5.42
C THR A 86 -4.14 3.50 -6.62
N PRO A 87 -3.09 4.11 -7.21
CA PRO A 87 -3.20 4.87 -8.45
C PRO A 87 -3.51 3.96 -9.64
N PRO A 88 -3.89 4.54 -10.79
CA PRO A 88 -4.06 3.78 -12.05
C PRO A 88 -2.81 3.00 -12.44
N GLY A 89 -3.00 1.90 -13.20
CA GLY A 89 -1.90 1.03 -13.67
C GLY A 89 -1.88 -0.35 -13.03
N VAL A 90 -2.97 -0.72 -12.33
CA VAL A 90 -3.16 -2.08 -11.80
C VAL A 90 -3.25 -3.08 -12.94
N GLY A 91 -2.51 -4.18 -12.85
CA GLY A 91 -2.42 -5.18 -13.92
C GLY A 91 -3.78 -5.76 -14.35
N MET A 92 -4.73 -5.91 -13.43
CA MET A 92 -6.09 -6.35 -13.73
C MET A 92 -6.87 -5.34 -14.60
N GLY A 93 -6.54 -4.04 -14.51
CA GLY A 93 -7.15 -2.99 -15.31
C GLY A 93 -6.46 -2.74 -16.67
N MET A 94 -5.38 -3.42 -16.96
CA MET A 94 -4.67 -3.31 -18.24
C MET A 94 -5.37 -4.09 -19.37
N ASN A 95 -5.12 -3.70 -20.61
CA ASN A 95 -5.58 -4.44 -21.77
C ASN A 95 -4.39 -4.75 -22.72
N PRO A 96 -3.93 -6.01 -22.82
CA PRO A 96 -4.41 -7.19 -22.07
C PRO A 96 -4.05 -7.13 -20.59
N GLN A 97 -4.79 -7.86 -19.75
CA GLN A 97 -4.51 -7.96 -18.31
C GLN A 97 -3.12 -8.55 -18.07
N VAL A 98 -2.43 -8.01 -17.08
CA VAL A 98 -1.09 -8.44 -16.67
C VAL A 98 -1.11 -8.88 -15.21
N PHE A 99 -0.73 -10.13 -14.96
CA PHE A 99 -0.62 -10.69 -13.61
C PHE A 99 0.82 -11.03 -13.30
N LEU A 100 1.20 -10.90 -12.03
CA LEU A 100 2.53 -11.25 -11.56
C LEU A 100 2.80 -12.74 -11.74
N LYS A 101 4.03 -13.06 -12.13
CA LYS A 101 4.53 -14.42 -12.31
C LYS A 101 5.71 -14.66 -11.37
N PRO A 102 5.98 -15.91 -10.98
CA PRO A 102 7.18 -16.25 -10.24
C PRO A 102 8.43 -15.72 -10.97
N GLY A 103 9.29 -15.03 -10.25
CA GLY A 103 10.50 -14.39 -10.78
C GLY A 103 10.34 -12.91 -11.13
N ASP A 104 9.14 -12.38 -11.21
CA ASP A 104 8.94 -10.94 -11.44
C ASP A 104 9.51 -10.12 -10.28
N VAL A 105 10.09 -8.97 -10.63
CA VAL A 105 10.65 -8.02 -9.68
C VAL A 105 9.80 -6.77 -9.68
N MET A 106 9.27 -6.43 -8.51
CA MET A 106 8.57 -5.18 -8.27
C MET A 106 9.49 -4.22 -7.52
N GLU A 107 9.53 -2.98 -7.96
CA GLU A 107 10.16 -1.89 -7.23
C GLU A 107 9.17 -0.76 -7.11
N LEU A 108 8.96 -0.27 -5.91
CA LEU A 108 7.96 0.77 -5.65
C LEU A 108 8.48 1.78 -4.65
N GLY A 109 7.96 2.98 -4.71
CA GLY A 109 8.35 4.04 -3.80
C GLY A 109 7.27 5.09 -3.64
N VAL A 110 7.33 5.75 -2.50
CA VAL A 110 6.54 6.94 -2.19
C VAL A 110 7.49 8.03 -1.73
N GLU A 111 7.27 9.23 -2.23
CA GLU A 111 8.09 10.41 -1.88
C GLU A 111 8.13 10.60 -0.35
N GLY A 112 9.33 10.73 0.20
CA GLY A 112 9.55 10.84 1.65
C GLY A 112 9.43 9.55 2.43
N LEU A 113 8.90 8.46 1.84
CA LEU A 113 8.71 7.16 2.51
C LEU A 113 9.71 6.08 2.05
N GLY A 114 10.65 6.42 1.15
CA GLY A 114 11.64 5.48 0.64
C GLY A 114 11.13 4.57 -0.47
N THR A 115 11.89 3.49 -0.71
CA THR A 115 11.63 2.52 -1.77
C THR A 115 11.66 1.09 -1.26
N GLN A 116 10.88 0.23 -1.90
CA GLN A 116 10.87 -1.22 -1.66
C GLN A 116 11.19 -1.96 -2.95
N LYS A 117 11.85 -3.11 -2.83
CA LYS A 117 12.10 -4.01 -3.94
C LYS A 117 11.78 -5.43 -3.53
N GLN A 118 10.89 -6.06 -4.26
CA GLN A 118 10.38 -7.41 -3.96
C GLN A 118 10.45 -8.30 -5.19
N LYS A 119 10.70 -9.59 -4.99
CA LYS A 119 10.68 -10.60 -6.04
C LYS A 119 9.59 -11.61 -5.73
N THR A 120 8.74 -11.90 -6.72
CA THR A 120 7.72 -12.93 -6.59
C THR A 120 8.34 -14.32 -6.60
N VAL A 121 7.83 -15.20 -5.76
CA VAL A 121 8.21 -16.62 -5.70
C VAL A 121 6.97 -17.48 -5.94
N ALA A 122 7.18 -18.73 -6.40
CA ALA A 122 6.10 -19.70 -6.44
C ALA A 122 5.72 -20.09 -5.00
N ALA A 123 4.41 -20.21 -4.73
CA ALA A 123 3.90 -20.73 -3.47
C ALA A 123 4.11 -22.24 -3.39
#